data_78b5db08e8e6839e3fbd49af87bf259a
#
_entry.id   78b5db08e8e6839e3fbd49af87bf259a
#
_cell.length_a   1.000
_cell.length_b   1.000
_cell.length_c   1.000
_cell.angle_alpha   90.00
_cell.angle_beta   90.00
_cell.angle_gamma   90.00
#
_symmetry.space_group_name_H-M   'P 1'
#
loop_
_entity.id
_entity.type
_entity.pdbx_description
1 polymer ?
#
loop_
_entity_poly.entity_id
_entity_poly.type
_entity_poly.pdbx_seq_one_letter_code
_entity_poly.pdbx_strand_id
1 'polypeptide(L)'
;NKIGEVFDVHAKTFDDHGFKNSRMNACGYSLGATFSPNWMDWPMLYTGNQYEIQQGNVFFMHMILMDSENQLAMNLGETYLVTEKGNERLGNQKLDLIIL
;
A
#
# COMPACT_ATOMS: atom_id res chain seq x y z
N ASN A 1 7.98 -14.49 1.99
CA ASN A 1 6.61 -13.96 1.94
C ASN A 1 6.29 -13.44 0.54
N LYS A 2 5.05 -13.53 0.15
CA LYS A 2 4.55 -13.04 -1.13
C LYS A 2 3.92 -11.67 -0.95
N ILE A 3 3.98 -10.83 -1.99
CA ILE A 3 3.41 -9.49 -1.88
C ILE A 3 1.87 -9.52 -1.78
N GLY A 4 1.23 -10.57 -2.32
CA GLY A 4 -0.21 -10.74 -2.13
C GLY A 4 -0.61 -10.89 -0.67
N GLU A 5 0.24 -11.48 0.15
CA GLU A 5 -0.01 -11.62 1.58
C GLU A 5 -0.05 -10.26 2.29
N VAL A 6 0.76 -9.30 1.83
CA VAL A 6 0.74 -7.93 2.37
C VAL A 6 -0.60 -7.27 2.08
N PHE A 7 -1.10 -7.43 0.85
CA PHE A 7 -2.43 -6.91 0.51
C PHE A 7 -3.51 -7.57 1.37
N ASP A 8 -3.42 -8.87 1.61
CA ASP A 8 -4.43 -9.59 2.39
C ASP A 8 -4.52 -9.04 3.82
N VAL A 9 -3.40 -8.67 4.44
CA VAL A 9 -3.39 -8.02 5.75
C VAL A 9 -4.09 -6.65 5.69
N HIS A 10 -3.78 -5.86 4.66
CA HIS A 10 -4.43 -4.56 4.42
C HIS A 10 -5.94 -4.72 4.27
N ALA A 11 -6.36 -5.65 3.40
CA ALA A 11 -7.78 -5.91 3.14
C ALA A 11 -8.51 -6.34 4.42
N LYS A 12 -7.91 -7.25 5.17
CA LYS A 12 -8.48 -7.73 6.43
C LYS A 12 -8.65 -6.60 7.43
N THR A 13 -7.65 -5.72 7.54
CA THR A 13 -7.73 -4.57 8.45
C THR A 13 -8.89 -3.65 8.08
N PHE A 14 -9.06 -3.33 6.80
CA PHE A 14 -10.17 -2.51 6.34
C PHE A 14 -11.51 -3.19 6.54
N ASP A 15 -11.59 -4.48 6.23
CA ASP A 15 -12.84 -5.24 6.34
C ASP A 15 -13.27 -5.37 7.81
N ASP A 16 -12.33 -5.60 8.73
CA ASP A 16 -12.60 -5.70 10.16
C ASP A 16 -13.10 -4.39 10.76
N HIS A 17 -12.78 -3.26 10.14
CA HIS A 17 -13.26 -1.94 10.57
C HIS A 17 -14.47 -1.46 9.76
N GLY A 18 -15.06 -2.30 8.93
CA GLY A 18 -16.29 -1.97 8.20
C GLY A 18 -16.07 -1.19 6.90
N PHE A 19 -14.87 -1.18 6.36
CA PHE A 19 -14.53 -0.41 5.15
C PHE A 19 -14.34 -1.26 3.90
N LYS A 20 -14.91 -2.47 3.87
CA LYS A 20 -14.74 -3.38 2.74
C LYS A 20 -15.12 -2.75 1.39
N ASN A 21 -16.21 -2.00 1.36
CA ASN A 21 -16.72 -1.37 0.13
C ASN A 21 -16.00 -0.06 -0.21
N SER A 22 -15.10 0.40 0.66
CA SER A 22 -14.39 1.68 0.51
C SER A 22 -12.92 1.50 0.16
N ARG A 23 -12.40 0.28 0.21
CA ARG A 23 -11.00 0.01 -0.11
C ARG A 23 -10.78 -0.31 -1.59
N MET A 24 -9.56 -0.12 -2.05
CA MET A 24 -9.15 -0.48 -3.40
C MET A 24 -8.72 -1.95 -3.47
N ASN A 25 -8.48 -2.44 -4.68
CA ASN A 25 -8.08 -3.83 -4.92
C ASN A 25 -6.56 -4.03 -4.91
N ALA A 26 -5.81 -2.99 -4.65
CA ALA A 26 -4.36 -3.03 -4.46
C ALA A 26 -4.00 -1.98 -3.42
N CYS A 27 -2.92 -2.21 -2.67
CA CYS A 27 -2.52 -1.29 -1.61
C CYS A 27 -1.11 -0.72 -1.82
N GLY A 28 -0.51 -0.95 -2.95
CA GLY A 28 0.81 -0.42 -3.22
C GLY A 28 1.47 -1.07 -4.41
N TYR A 29 2.69 -0.66 -4.68
CA TYR A 29 3.44 -1.12 -5.83
C TYR A 29 4.94 -0.96 -5.60
N SER A 30 5.72 -1.67 -6.40
CA SER A 30 7.18 -1.53 -6.39
C SER A 30 7.57 -0.13 -6.88
N LEU A 31 8.58 0.45 -6.25
CA LEU A 31 9.12 1.73 -6.71
C LEU A 31 10.23 1.52 -7.73
N GLY A 32 10.15 2.31 -8.79
CA GLY A 32 11.12 2.34 -9.86
C GLY A 32 10.84 3.52 -10.78
N ALA A 33 11.64 3.68 -11.82
CA ALA A 33 11.44 4.75 -12.79
C ALA A 33 10.50 4.26 -13.89
N THR A 34 9.32 4.88 -13.97
CA THR A 34 8.38 4.66 -15.07
C THR A 34 8.06 5.99 -15.72
N PHE A 35 7.72 5.93 -17.01
CA PHE A 35 7.42 7.13 -17.77
C PHE A 35 5.95 7.17 -18.17
N SER A 36 5.47 8.40 -18.44
CA SER A 36 4.11 8.60 -18.92
C SER A 36 3.72 7.57 -19.99
N PRO A 37 2.49 7.02 -19.97
CA PRO A 37 1.34 7.46 -19.19
C PRO A 37 1.18 6.82 -17.81
N ASN A 38 2.13 6.02 -17.37
CA ASN A 38 2.03 5.30 -16.12
C ASN A 38 3.06 5.81 -15.11
N TRP A 39 2.65 5.89 -13.84
CA TRP A 39 3.54 6.29 -12.74
C TRP A 39 3.91 5.13 -11.83
N MET A 40 3.26 3.97 -12.01
CA MET A 40 3.44 2.81 -11.14
C MET A 40 4.41 1.83 -11.77
N ASP A 41 5.29 1.30 -10.95
CA ASP A 41 6.15 0.19 -11.37
C ASP A 41 5.48 -1.14 -11.06
N TRP A 42 5.90 -2.17 -11.70
CA TRP A 42 5.46 -3.54 -11.48
C TRP A 42 6.47 -4.25 -10.56
N PRO A 43 6.06 -5.12 -9.64
CA PRO A 43 4.68 -5.62 -9.41
C PRO A 43 3.88 -4.81 -8.40
N MET A 44 2.56 -5.00 -8.41
CA MET A 44 1.62 -4.37 -7.50
C MET A 44 1.21 -5.30 -6.36
N LEU A 45 0.84 -4.69 -5.23
CA LEU A 45 0.39 -5.39 -4.03
C LEU A 45 -1.11 -5.66 -4.11
N TYR A 46 -1.49 -6.81 -4.63
CA TYR A 46 -2.89 -7.25 -4.72
C TYR A 46 -3.02 -8.71 -4.27
N THR A 47 -4.23 -9.11 -3.95
CA THR A 47 -4.48 -10.47 -3.44
C THR A 47 -4.06 -11.54 -4.46
N GLY A 48 -3.43 -12.59 -3.97
CA GLY A 48 -2.99 -13.71 -4.81
C GLY A 48 -1.73 -13.48 -5.62
N ASN A 49 -1.13 -12.29 -5.54
CA ASN A 49 0.12 -12.04 -6.25
C ASN A 49 1.25 -12.90 -5.67
N GLN A 50 1.83 -13.75 -6.51
CA GLN A 50 2.82 -14.75 -6.10
C GLN A 50 4.25 -14.23 -6.10
N TYR A 51 4.46 -12.96 -6.42
CA TYR A 51 5.80 -12.38 -6.40
C TYR A 51 6.38 -12.45 -4.99
N GLU A 52 7.58 -12.97 -4.88
CA GLU A 52 8.23 -13.17 -3.59
C GLU A 52 8.98 -11.92 -3.17
N ILE A 53 8.71 -11.47 -1.93
CA ILE A 53 9.39 -10.30 -1.37
C ILE A 53 10.83 -10.69 -1.03
N GLN A 54 11.77 -9.88 -1.48
CA GLN A 54 13.19 -10.10 -1.26
C GLN A 54 13.83 -8.90 -0.56
N GLN A 55 14.88 -9.16 0.17
CA GLN A 55 15.67 -8.10 0.78
C GLN A 55 16.16 -7.12 -0.29
N GLY A 56 16.07 -5.83 0.01
CA GLY A 56 16.44 -4.77 -0.93
C GLY A 56 15.29 -4.27 -1.80
N ASN A 57 14.14 -4.94 -1.80
CA ASN A 57 12.97 -4.45 -2.49
C ASN A 57 12.46 -3.16 -1.82
N VAL A 58 11.99 -2.22 -2.63
CA VAL A 58 11.39 -0.98 -2.16
C VAL A 58 9.97 -0.90 -2.68
N PHE A 59 9.02 -0.70 -1.77
CA PHE A 59 7.60 -0.61 -2.12
C PHE A 59 7.01 0.69 -1.61
N PHE A 60 6.12 1.28 -2.40
CA PHE A 60 5.28 2.37 -1.96
C PHE A 60 3.93 1.80 -1.53
N MET A 61 3.61 1.95 -0.26
CA MET A 61 2.31 1.59 0.28
C MET A 61 1.38 2.77 0.04
N HIS A 62 0.39 2.58 -0.80
CA HIS A 62 -0.57 3.62 -1.17
C HIS A 62 -1.97 3.13 -0.82
N MET A 63 -2.36 3.38 0.40
CA MET A 63 -3.63 2.92 0.94
C MET A 63 -4.69 3.99 0.73
N ILE A 64 -5.74 3.63 0.00
CA ILE A 64 -6.78 4.57 -0.41
C ILE A 64 -8.11 4.08 0.15
N LEU A 65 -8.84 5.01 0.77
CA LEU A 65 -10.21 4.78 1.24
C LEU A 65 -11.12 5.77 0.52
N MET A 66 -12.13 5.23 -0.14
CA MET A 66 -13.14 6.02 -0.84
C MET A 66 -14.51 5.59 -0.38
N ASP A 67 -15.17 6.45 0.39
CA ASP A 67 -16.53 6.22 0.88
C ASP A 67 -17.47 7.15 0.11
N SER A 68 -18.03 6.64 -0.99
CA SER A 68 -18.89 7.43 -1.85
C SER A 68 -20.24 7.74 -1.23
N GLU A 69 -20.74 6.90 -0.33
CA GLU A 69 -22.01 7.12 0.34
C GLU A 69 -21.93 8.35 1.24
N ASN A 70 -20.82 8.53 1.94
CA ASN A 70 -20.59 9.65 2.84
C ASN A 70 -19.75 10.76 2.18
N GLN A 71 -19.41 10.63 0.90
CA GLN A 71 -18.63 11.60 0.13
C GLN A 71 -17.29 11.91 0.79
N LEU A 72 -16.62 10.86 1.29
CA LEU A 72 -15.32 10.98 1.95
C LEU A 72 -14.27 10.18 1.19
N ALA A 73 -13.08 10.74 1.11
CA ALA A 73 -11.93 10.04 0.56
C ALA A 73 -10.68 10.42 1.33
N MET A 74 -9.79 9.46 1.50
CA MET A 74 -8.50 9.66 2.16
C MET A 74 -7.49 8.70 1.58
N ASN A 75 -6.26 9.14 1.45
CA ASN A 75 -5.18 8.21 1.14
C ASN A 75 -3.99 8.45 2.08
N LEU A 76 -3.22 7.41 2.27
CA LEU A 76 -2.00 7.44 3.06
C LEU A 76 -0.92 6.73 2.26
N GLY A 77 0.20 7.41 2.06
CA GLY A 77 1.32 6.86 1.30
C GLY A 77 2.59 6.87 2.10
N GLU A 78 3.36 5.79 1.99
CA GLU A 78 4.66 5.68 2.64
C GLU A 78 5.53 4.67 1.90
N THR A 79 6.82 4.94 1.89
CA THR A 79 7.81 4.07 1.22
C THR A 79 8.50 3.19 2.25
N TYR A 80 8.63 1.91 1.92
CA TYR A 80 9.26 0.91 2.78
C TYR A 80 10.36 0.15 2.05
N LEU A 81 11.48 -0.02 2.73
CA LEU A 81 12.59 -0.88 2.29
C LEU A 81 12.52 -2.22 3.01
N VAL A 82 12.60 -3.31 2.25
CA VAL A 82 12.64 -4.66 2.84
C VAL A 82 14.07 -4.96 3.31
N THR A 83 14.21 -5.33 4.59
CA THR A 83 15.48 -5.64 5.23
C THR A 83 15.51 -7.11 5.68
N GLU A 84 16.67 -7.57 6.15
CA GLU A 84 16.80 -8.92 6.72
C GLU A 84 15.85 -9.17 7.89
N LYS A 85 15.55 -8.13 8.67
CA LYS A 85 14.75 -8.23 9.90
C LYS A 85 13.29 -7.83 9.71
N GLY A 86 12.89 -7.49 8.48
CA GLY A 86 11.53 -7.05 8.22
C GLY A 86 11.50 -5.90 7.23
N ASN A 87 11.19 -4.70 7.70
CA ASN A 87 11.13 -3.53 6.82
C ASN A 87 11.56 -2.27 7.57
N GLU A 88 11.90 -1.25 6.78
CA GLU A 88 12.26 0.07 7.29
C GLU A 88 11.45 1.11 6.55
N ARG A 89 10.75 1.96 7.29
CA ARG A 89 10.03 3.09 6.72
C ARG A 89 11.03 4.20 6.40
N LEU A 90 11.00 4.69 5.17
CA LEU A 90 11.95 5.70 4.70
C LEU A 90 11.51 7.12 4.99
N GLY A 91 10.20 7.35 5.19
CA GLY A 91 9.68 8.67 5.52
C GLY A 91 9.78 8.98 7.01
N ASN A 92 9.80 10.28 7.34
CA ASN A 92 9.92 10.75 8.71
C ASN A 92 8.65 11.40 9.26
N GLN A 93 7.61 11.50 8.44
CA GLN A 93 6.37 12.15 8.86
C GLN A 93 5.53 11.20 9.72
N LYS A 94 4.77 11.77 10.63
CA LYS A 94 3.79 11.00 11.39
C LYS A 94 2.67 10.55 10.46
N LEU A 95 2.25 9.29 10.64
CA LEU A 95 1.12 8.75 9.90
C LEU A 95 -0.18 9.09 10.64
N ASP A 96 -0.45 10.38 10.74
CA ASP A 96 -1.55 10.90 11.53
C ASP A 96 -2.20 12.06 10.78
N LEU A 97 -3.45 12.37 11.13
CA LEU A 97 -4.17 13.50 10.54
C LEU A 97 -3.57 14.81 11.03
N ILE A 98 -3.21 15.69 10.09
CA ILE A 98 -2.68 17.00 10.39
C ILE A 98 -3.84 18.01 10.32
N ILE A 99 -4.08 18.66 11.43
CA ILE A 99 -5.11 19.72 11.53
C ILE A 99 -4.39 21.06 11.64
N LEU A 100 -4.59 21.92 10.66
CA LEU A 100 -3.98 23.23 10.59
C LEU A 100 -4.76 24.29 11.40
#